data_ad01e75441a831c0afe065b0297643ed
#
_entry.id   ad01e75441a831c0afe065b0297643ed
#
_cell.length_a   1.000
_cell.length_b   1.000
_cell.length_c   1.000
_cell.angle_alpha   90.00
_cell.angle_beta   90.00
_cell.angle_gamma   90.00
#
_symmetry.space_group_name_H-M   'P 1'
#
loop_
_entity.id
_entity.type
_entity.pdbx_description
1 polymer ?
#
loop_
_entity_poly.entity_id
_entity_poly.type
_entity_poly.pdbx_seq_one_letter_code
_entity_poly.pdbx_strand_id
1 'polypeptide(L)' 'MKRVELYARVRHAVMIDGLSQREAARRFGIDPRTVKKMLQFSVPPG' A
#
# COMPACT_ATOMS: atom_id res chain seq x y z
N MET A 1 -15.17 -2.81 1.53
CA MET A 1 -13.91 -2.21 2.00
C MET A 1 -13.56 -1.03 1.12
N LYS A 2 -13.19 0.06 1.71
CA LYS A 2 -12.88 1.29 0.97
C LYS A 2 -11.42 1.30 0.55
N ARG A 3 -11.16 1.70 -0.69
CA ARG A 3 -9.80 1.77 -1.22
C ARG A 3 -8.92 2.73 -0.43
N VAL A 4 -9.53 3.79 0.09
CA VAL A 4 -8.79 4.78 0.87
C VAL A 4 -8.15 4.15 2.10
N GLU A 5 -8.88 3.28 2.79
CA GLU A 5 -8.33 2.60 3.95
C GLU A 5 -7.15 1.70 3.57
N LEU A 6 -7.29 0.97 2.48
CA LEU A 6 -6.22 0.08 2.04
C LEU A 6 -4.97 0.89 1.68
N TYR A 7 -5.14 1.98 0.95
CA TYR A 7 -4.03 2.85 0.60
C TYR A 7 -3.31 3.37 1.84
N ALA A 8 -4.09 3.84 2.81
CA ALA A 8 -3.52 4.37 4.03
C ALA A 8 -2.75 3.30 4.81
N ARG A 9 -3.29 2.10 4.89
CA ARG A 9 -2.65 1.00 5.60
C ARG A 9 -1.35 0.57 4.92
N VAL A 10 -1.37 0.47 3.60
CA VAL A 10 -0.19 0.10 2.84
C VAL A 10 0.91 1.14 3.01
N ARG A 11 0.55 2.41 2.89
CA ARG A 11 1.52 3.48 3.06
C ARG A 11 2.09 3.49 4.46
N HIS A 12 1.25 3.31 5.45
CA HIS A 12 1.70 3.26 6.83
C HIS A 12 2.69 2.11 7.04
N ALA A 13 2.37 0.93 6.54
CA ALA A 13 3.22 -0.23 6.69
C ALA A 13 4.60 -0.01 6.06
N VAL A 14 4.64 0.61 4.90
CA VAL A 14 5.90 0.84 4.20
C VAL A 14 6.68 2.01 4.82
N MET A 15 6.02 3.12 5.07
CA MET A 15 6.69 4.33 5.51
C MET A 15 6.98 4.39 7.00
N ILE A 16 6.10 3.84 7.81
CA ILE A 16 6.23 3.90 9.26
C ILE A 16 6.81 2.61 9.82
N ASP A 17 6.26 1.48 9.43
CA ASP A 17 6.72 0.18 9.92
C ASP A 17 8.00 -0.31 9.22
N GLY A 18 8.37 0.32 8.13
CA GLY A 18 9.61 0.00 7.43
C GLY A 18 9.53 -1.25 6.58
N LEU A 19 8.34 -1.70 6.21
CA LEU A 19 8.20 -2.87 5.35
C LEU A 19 8.60 -2.53 3.92
N SER A 20 9.20 -3.51 3.23
CA SER A 20 9.46 -3.36 1.81
C SER A 20 8.15 -3.49 1.03
N GLN A 21 8.15 -3.05 -0.23
CA GLN A 21 6.99 -3.18 -1.07
C GLN A 21 6.54 -4.63 -1.19
N ARG A 22 7.52 -5.53 -1.32
CA ARG A 22 7.24 -6.97 -1.42
C ARG A 22 6.60 -7.51 -0.16
N GLU A 23 7.13 -7.12 0.99
CA GLU A 23 6.59 -7.56 2.26
C GLU A 23 5.19 -7.00 2.49
N ALA A 24 4.98 -5.74 2.17
CA ALA A 24 3.67 -5.14 2.29
C ALA A 24 2.65 -5.84 1.39
N ALA A 25 3.05 -6.15 0.16
CA ALA A 25 2.18 -6.87 -0.76
C ALA A 25 1.78 -8.23 -0.20
N ARG A 26 2.73 -8.94 0.37
CA ARG A 26 2.46 -10.24 0.96
C ARG A 26 1.53 -10.11 2.16
N ARG A 27 1.76 -9.11 2.99
CA ARG A 27 0.97 -8.91 4.19
C ARG A 27 -0.49 -8.59 3.88
N PHE A 28 -0.70 -7.78 2.85
CA PHE A 28 -2.06 -7.37 2.47
C PHE A 28 -2.67 -8.25 1.38
N GLY A 29 -1.92 -9.25 0.90
CA GLY A 29 -2.43 -10.15 -0.13
C GLY A 29 -2.65 -9.48 -1.46
N ILE A 30 -1.80 -8.54 -1.83
CA ILE A 30 -1.88 -7.82 -3.10
C ILE A 30 -0.57 -7.93 -3.86
N ASP A 31 -0.59 -7.48 -5.11
CA ASP A 31 0.58 -7.52 -5.97
C ASP A 31 1.58 -6.41 -5.58
N PRO A 32 2.90 -6.69 -5.59
CA PRO A 32 3.90 -5.64 -5.31
C PRO A 32 3.78 -4.42 -6.24
N ARG A 33 3.35 -4.63 -7.48
CA ARG A 33 3.14 -3.53 -8.42
C ARG A 33 2.03 -2.62 -7.93
N THR A 34 1.00 -3.21 -7.33
CA THR A 34 -0.10 -2.45 -6.75
C THR A 34 0.39 -1.62 -5.58
N VAL A 35 1.26 -2.19 -4.75
CA VAL A 35 1.85 -1.44 -3.64
C VAL A 35 2.62 -0.23 -4.17
N LYS A 36 3.39 -0.42 -5.21
CA LYS A 36 4.16 0.67 -5.81
C LYS A 36 3.24 1.79 -6.27
N LYS A 37 2.14 1.45 -6.92
CA LYS A 37 1.17 2.45 -7.36
C LYS A 37 0.53 3.17 -6.18
N MET A 38 0.21 2.43 -5.13
CA MET A 38 -0.38 3.03 -3.94
C MET A 38 0.56 4.02 -3.26
N LEU A 39 1.86 3.77 -3.33
CA LEU A 39 2.84 4.66 -2.75
C LEU A 39 3.03 5.93 -3.59
N GLN A 40 2.79 5.83 -4.90
CA GLN A 40 2.88 6.99 -5.78
C GLN A 40 1.72 7.96 -5.57
N PHE A 41 0.56 7.44 -5.20
CA PHE A 41 -0.64 8.24 -5.02
C PHE A 41 -1.02 8.23 -3.55
N SER A 42 -1.17 9.42 -2.96
CA SER A 42 -1.58 9.51 -1.56
C SER A 42 -3.05 9.15 -1.39
N VAL A 43 -3.85 9.31 -2.43
CA VAL A 43 -5.25 8.90 -2.44
C VAL A 43 -5.54 8.19 -3.75
N PRO A 44 -6.56 7.31 -3.78
CA PRO A 44 -6.92 6.64 -5.02
C PRO A 44 -7.35 7.64 -6.08
N PRO A 45 -6.94 7.44 -7.35
CA PRO A 45 -7.38 8.30 -8.43
C PRO A 45 -8.88 8.12 -8.68
N GLY A 46 -9.53 9.20 -8.97
CA GLY A 46 -10.96 9.21 -9.24
C GLY A 46 -11.79 9.39 -8.00
#